data_1918af6e3be7ee481c27821820cf12bb
#
_entry.id   1918af6e3be7ee481c27821820cf12bb
#
_cell.length_a   1.000
_cell.length_b   1.000
_cell.length_c   1.000
_cell.angle_alpha   90.00
_cell.angle_beta   90.00
_cell.angle_gamma   90.00
#
_symmetry.space_group_name_H-M   'P 1'
#
loop_
_entity.id
_entity.type
_entity.pdbx_description
1 polymer ?
#
loop_
_entity_poly.entity_id
_entity_poly.type
_entity_poly.pdbx_seq_one_letter_code
_entity_poly.pdbx_strand_id
1 'polypeptide(L)'
;MKNKLIIILVIAAIALLVADGLLWMGYLRERQAGAGVAAQLAEAESNLAGIPQPPAGLEQKLAEAEAKLAAVQADFPKDRNSTRMINAMLKLADECQVKAIPLVTQPWARETVGQGSYDVFRMKMDASGSFTHLTSFISRLESGEFASLVIEGLSVKSTEDGATASLELAIYARPATSEQGAYR
;
A
#
# COMPACT_ATOMS: atom_id res chain seq x y z
N MET A 1 -55.67 49.68 -55.27
CA MET A 1 -54.43 49.70 -54.46
C MET A 1 -54.65 49.44 -52.98
N LYS A 2 -55.79 49.88 -52.38
CA LYS A 2 -56.08 49.74 -50.94
C LYS A 2 -56.07 48.25 -50.45
N ASN A 3 -56.59 47.30 -51.23
CA ASN A 3 -56.65 45.86 -50.78
C ASN A 3 -55.29 45.20 -50.71
N LYS A 4 -54.31 45.61 -51.54
CA LYS A 4 -52.93 45.04 -51.48
C LYS A 4 -52.21 45.52 -50.21
N LEU A 5 -52.44 46.73 -49.76
CA LEU A 5 -51.85 47.34 -48.58
C LEU A 5 -52.37 46.69 -47.30
N ILE A 6 -53.67 46.35 -47.27
CA ILE A 6 -54.28 45.61 -46.16
C ILE A 6 -53.73 44.21 -46.04
N ILE A 7 -53.52 43.50 -47.16
CA ILE A 7 -52.95 42.16 -47.15
C ILE A 7 -51.52 42.14 -46.61
N ILE A 8 -50.68 43.13 -47.02
CA ILE A 8 -49.29 43.26 -46.52
C ILE A 8 -49.27 43.52 -45.02
N LEU A 9 -50.18 44.36 -44.53
CA LEU A 9 -50.26 44.72 -43.12
C LEU A 9 -50.70 43.52 -42.26
N VAL A 10 -51.62 42.68 -42.76
CA VAL A 10 -52.05 41.46 -42.08
C VAL A 10 -50.89 40.41 -42.04
N ILE A 11 -50.16 40.27 -43.13
CA ILE A 11 -48.97 39.36 -43.16
C ILE A 11 -47.90 39.82 -42.17
N ALA A 12 -47.62 41.14 -42.12
CA ALA A 12 -46.69 41.70 -41.18
C ALA A 12 -47.09 41.50 -39.72
N ALA A 13 -48.41 41.67 -39.42
CA ALA A 13 -48.90 41.39 -38.07
C ALA A 13 -48.82 39.93 -37.67
N ILE A 14 -49.11 39.00 -38.57
CA ILE A 14 -48.91 37.54 -38.32
C ILE A 14 -47.44 37.21 -38.11
N ALA A 15 -46.55 37.74 -38.90
CA ALA A 15 -45.11 37.52 -38.75
C ALA A 15 -44.60 38.00 -37.39
N LEU A 16 -45.12 39.15 -36.92
CA LEU A 16 -44.74 39.73 -35.63
C LEU A 16 -45.25 38.87 -34.44
N LEU A 17 -46.48 38.34 -34.53
CA LEU A 17 -47.02 37.42 -33.55
C LEU A 17 -46.25 36.11 -33.48
N VAL A 18 -45.82 35.56 -34.62
CA VAL A 18 -44.99 34.36 -34.66
C VAL A 18 -43.60 34.62 -34.03
N ALA A 19 -42.99 35.76 -34.32
CA ALA A 19 -41.73 36.14 -33.71
C ALA A 19 -41.81 36.28 -32.18
N ASP A 20 -42.85 36.94 -31.69
CA ASP A 20 -43.12 37.08 -30.24
C ASP A 20 -43.35 35.72 -29.59
N GLY A 21 -44.09 34.83 -30.23
CA GLY A 21 -44.31 33.44 -29.73
C GLY A 21 -43.03 32.63 -29.61
N LEU A 22 -42.11 32.78 -30.57
CA LEU A 22 -40.82 32.09 -30.54
C LEU A 22 -39.89 32.66 -29.43
N LEU A 23 -39.90 33.95 -29.24
CA LEU A 23 -39.13 34.60 -28.15
C LEU A 23 -39.66 34.19 -26.77
N TRP A 24 -40.97 34.11 -26.60
CA TRP A 24 -41.58 33.64 -25.36
C TRP A 24 -41.26 32.17 -25.08
N MET A 25 -41.27 31.32 -26.12
CA MET A 25 -40.93 29.92 -25.99
C MET A 25 -39.44 29.72 -25.62
N GLY A 26 -38.53 30.54 -26.14
CA GLY A 26 -37.11 30.61 -25.76
C GLY A 26 -36.94 31.00 -24.29
N TYR A 27 -37.63 32.03 -23.84
CA TYR A 27 -37.61 32.52 -22.46
C TYR A 27 -38.12 31.48 -21.44
N LEU A 28 -39.18 30.75 -21.79
CA LEU A 28 -39.70 29.66 -20.94
C LEU A 28 -38.70 28.50 -20.85
N ARG A 29 -38.01 28.15 -21.93
CA ARG A 29 -36.97 27.11 -21.93
C ARG A 29 -35.77 27.50 -21.06
N GLU A 30 -35.33 28.73 -21.14
CA GLU A 30 -34.21 29.21 -20.27
C GLU A 30 -34.58 29.19 -18.80
N ARG A 31 -35.81 29.59 -18.45
CA ARG A 31 -36.30 29.49 -17.07
C ARG A 31 -36.35 28.04 -16.56
N GLN A 32 -36.82 27.10 -17.40
CA GLN A 32 -36.83 25.68 -17.04
C GLN A 32 -35.45 25.10 -16.88
N ALA A 33 -34.51 25.47 -17.77
CA ALA A 33 -33.10 25.06 -17.66
C ALA A 33 -32.44 25.61 -16.38
N GLY A 34 -32.69 26.89 -16.05
CA GLY A 34 -32.19 27.48 -14.81
C GLY A 34 -32.73 26.83 -13.54
N ALA A 35 -34.03 26.48 -13.53
CA ALA A 35 -34.63 25.75 -12.41
C ALA A 35 -34.04 24.33 -12.26
N GLY A 36 -33.74 23.65 -13.37
CA GLY A 36 -33.09 22.34 -13.37
C GLY A 36 -31.67 22.39 -12.81
N VAL A 37 -30.88 23.40 -13.16
CA VAL A 37 -29.53 23.59 -12.61
C VAL A 37 -29.58 23.90 -11.11
N ALA A 38 -30.52 24.75 -10.68
CA ALA A 38 -30.69 25.06 -9.26
C ALA A 38 -31.10 23.83 -8.43
N ALA A 39 -31.96 22.97 -8.98
CA ALA A 39 -32.32 21.69 -8.33
C ALA A 39 -31.13 20.74 -8.23
N GLN A 40 -30.33 20.61 -9.29
CA GLN A 40 -29.11 19.79 -9.26
C GLN A 40 -28.06 20.32 -8.28
N LEU A 41 -27.93 21.64 -8.17
CA LEU A 41 -27.03 22.25 -7.19
C LEU A 41 -27.49 21.96 -5.76
N ALA A 42 -28.77 22.11 -5.47
CA ALA A 42 -29.35 21.81 -4.16
C ALA A 42 -29.22 20.32 -3.80
N GLU A 43 -29.40 19.44 -4.78
CA GLU A 43 -29.19 17.99 -4.60
C GLU A 43 -27.70 17.68 -4.34
N ALA A 44 -26.76 18.28 -5.08
CA ALA A 44 -25.34 18.14 -4.87
C ALA A 44 -24.91 18.66 -3.49
N GLU A 45 -25.42 19.80 -3.05
CA GLU A 45 -25.17 20.36 -1.73
C GLU A 45 -25.74 19.46 -0.62
N SER A 46 -26.94 18.91 -0.83
CA SER A 46 -27.54 17.94 0.11
C SER A 46 -26.73 16.66 0.21
N ASN A 47 -26.24 16.15 -0.93
CA ASN A 47 -25.38 14.97 -0.97
C ASN A 47 -24.01 15.24 -0.30
N LEU A 48 -23.43 16.43 -0.48
CA LEU A 48 -22.20 16.83 0.21
C LEU A 48 -22.42 16.95 1.74
N ALA A 49 -23.54 17.52 2.16
CA ALA A 49 -23.90 17.63 3.58
C ALA A 49 -24.18 16.26 4.23
N GLY A 50 -24.59 15.27 3.43
CA GLY A 50 -24.79 13.89 3.86
C GLY A 50 -23.52 13.05 3.97
N ILE A 51 -22.37 13.53 3.47
CA ILE A 51 -21.10 12.83 3.62
C ILE A 51 -20.65 12.96 5.08
N PRO A 52 -20.53 11.85 5.83
CA PRO A 52 -20.05 11.91 7.19
C PRO A 52 -18.67 12.57 7.23
N GLN A 53 -18.52 13.61 8.03
CA GLN A 53 -17.20 14.19 8.25
C GLN A 53 -16.27 13.10 8.78
N PRO A 54 -15.03 12.99 8.28
CA PRO A 54 -14.09 12.02 8.79
C PRO A 54 -13.94 12.23 10.32
N PRO A 55 -13.89 11.15 11.10
CA PRO A 55 -13.75 11.26 12.56
C PRO A 55 -12.59 12.17 12.93
N ALA A 56 -12.83 13.10 13.85
CA ALA A 56 -11.78 14.00 14.34
C ALA A 56 -10.57 13.19 14.79
N GLY A 57 -9.38 13.52 14.30
CA GLY A 57 -8.13 12.82 14.61
C GLY A 57 -7.79 11.64 13.69
N LEU A 58 -8.56 11.37 12.64
CA LEU A 58 -8.18 10.34 11.66
C LEU A 58 -6.86 10.66 10.97
N GLU A 59 -6.64 11.92 10.62
CA GLU A 59 -5.38 12.39 10.03
C GLU A 59 -4.19 12.20 10.98
N GLN A 60 -4.38 12.48 12.27
CA GLN A 60 -3.34 12.22 13.28
C GLN A 60 -3.03 10.73 13.40
N LYS A 61 -4.06 9.87 13.45
CA LYS A 61 -3.88 8.43 13.52
C LYS A 61 -3.20 7.89 12.25
N LEU A 62 -3.52 8.43 11.09
CA LEU A 62 -2.85 8.09 9.83
C LEU A 62 -1.38 8.48 9.88
N ALA A 63 -1.07 9.73 10.26
CA ALA A 63 0.29 10.21 10.38
C ALA A 63 1.12 9.41 11.41
N GLU A 64 0.52 9.06 12.56
CA GLU A 64 1.17 8.18 13.54
C GLU A 64 1.41 6.78 13.01
N ALA A 65 0.45 6.20 12.28
CA ALA A 65 0.60 4.89 11.68
C ALA A 65 1.69 4.89 10.59
N GLU A 66 1.72 5.93 9.76
CA GLU A 66 2.75 6.11 8.74
C GLU A 66 4.14 6.31 9.36
N ALA A 67 4.24 7.11 10.43
CA ALA A 67 5.50 7.30 11.15
C ALA A 67 5.99 6.00 11.81
N LYS A 68 5.10 5.22 12.43
CA LYS A 68 5.43 3.90 12.97
C LYS A 68 5.87 2.92 11.88
N LEU A 69 5.17 2.90 10.76
CA LEU A 69 5.54 2.06 9.61
C LEU A 69 6.91 2.45 9.06
N ALA A 70 7.18 3.76 8.92
CA ALA A 70 8.47 4.26 8.45
C ALA A 70 9.60 3.90 9.43
N ALA A 71 9.35 3.99 10.75
CA ALA A 71 10.31 3.61 11.78
C ALA A 71 10.64 2.11 11.70
N VAL A 72 9.63 1.24 11.68
CA VAL A 72 9.82 -0.21 11.54
C VAL A 72 10.53 -0.53 10.23
N GLN A 73 10.15 0.10 9.13
CA GLN A 73 10.84 -0.09 7.85
C GLN A 73 12.29 0.40 7.89
N ALA A 74 12.64 1.37 8.74
CA ALA A 74 14.02 1.83 8.87
C ALA A 74 14.95 0.75 9.42
N ASP A 75 14.44 -0.14 10.25
CA ASP A 75 15.18 -1.24 10.87
C ASP A 75 15.49 -2.40 9.91
N PHE A 76 14.77 -2.49 8.78
CA PHE A 76 15.06 -3.51 7.77
C PHE A 76 16.40 -3.24 7.06
N PRO A 77 17.28 -4.23 6.96
CA PRO A 77 18.57 -4.09 6.29
C PRO A 77 18.39 -3.69 4.82
N LYS A 78 19.19 -2.73 4.39
CA LYS A 78 19.32 -2.35 2.97
C LYS A 78 20.32 -3.24 2.24
N ASP A 79 21.24 -3.86 3.01
CA ASP A 79 22.28 -4.71 2.50
C ASP A 79 21.75 -6.11 2.22
N ARG A 80 21.97 -6.59 1.00
CA ARG A 80 21.60 -7.94 0.55
C ARG A 80 22.77 -8.89 0.54
N ASN A 81 23.80 -8.61 1.30
CA ASN A 81 24.96 -9.47 1.36
C ASN A 81 24.66 -10.72 2.19
N SER A 82 24.16 -11.76 1.54
CA SER A 82 23.85 -13.04 2.16
C SER A 82 25.06 -13.65 2.88
N THR A 83 26.26 -13.52 2.32
CA THR A 83 27.50 -14.01 2.94
C THR A 83 27.76 -13.32 4.27
N ARG A 84 27.58 -12.01 4.35
CA ARG A 84 27.74 -11.25 5.59
C ARG A 84 26.72 -11.69 6.64
N MET A 85 25.48 -11.91 6.23
CA MET A 85 24.42 -12.38 7.14
C MET A 85 24.69 -13.79 7.66
N ILE A 86 25.09 -14.70 6.79
CA ILE A 86 25.46 -16.06 7.19
C ILE A 86 26.65 -16.03 8.17
N ASN A 87 27.71 -15.26 7.87
CA ASN A 87 28.87 -15.15 8.75
C ASN A 87 28.49 -14.56 10.12
N ALA A 88 27.59 -13.58 10.17
CA ALA A 88 27.12 -13.01 11.43
C ALA A 88 26.35 -14.07 12.27
N MET A 89 25.51 -14.89 11.63
CA MET A 89 24.80 -15.98 12.32
C MET A 89 25.76 -17.08 12.81
N LEU A 90 26.76 -17.43 12.01
CA LEU A 90 27.79 -18.40 12.43
C LEU A 90 28.61 -17.88 13.61
N LYS A 91 28.95 -16.60 13.62
CA LYS A 91 29.61 -15.95 14.76
C LYS A 91 28.76 -15.98 16.00
N LEU A 92 27.46 -15.68 15.87
CA LEU A 92 26.49 -15.75 16.98
C LEU A 92 26.40 -17.18 17.53
N ALA A 93 26.38 -18.19 16.66
CA ALA A 93 26.36 -19.58 17.07
C ALA A 93 27.64 -19.96 17.86
N ASP A 94 28.81 -19.49 17.40
CA ASP A 94 30.07 -19.71 18.08
C ASP A 94 30.10 -19.05 19.48
N GLU A 95 29.63 -17.81 19.59
CA GLU A 95 29.42 -17.12 20.86
C GLU A 95 28.51 -17.87 21.83
N CYS A 96 27.51 -18.58 21.33
CA CYS A 96 26.61 -19.42 22.10
C CYS A 96 27.15 -20.83 22.30
N GLN A 97 28.35 -21.15 21.87
CA GLN A 97 28.95 -22.50 21.91
C GLN A 97 28.09 -23.55 21.19
N VAL A 98 27.48 -23.16 20.08
CA VAL A 98 26.67 -23.99 19.21
C VAL A 98 27.38 -24.19 17.90
N LYS A 99 27.49 -25.45 17.45
CA LYS A 99 28.00 -25.75 16.12
C LYS A 99 26.87 -25.58 15.10
N ALA A 100 26.91 -24.53 14.31
CA ALA A 100 25.93 -24.25 13.27
C ALA A 100 26.49 -24.55 11.88
N ILE A 101 25.69 -25.21 11.03
CA ILE A 101 26.07 -25.61 9.67
C ILE A 101 24.95 -25.14 8.72
N PRO A 102 25.21 -24.18 7.83
CA PRO A 102 24.25 -23.83 6.79
C PRO A 102 24.17 -25.00 5.78
N LEU A 103 22.96 -25.49 5.53
CA LEU A 103 22.71 -26.62 4.63
C LEU A 103 22.34 -26.17 3.22
N VAL A 104 21.34 -25.32 3.14
CA VAL A 104 20.77 -24.85 1.87
C VAL A 104 20.50 -23.36 1.97
N THR A 105 20.88 -22.63 0.95
CA THR A 105 20.52 -21.20 0.80
C THR A 105 19.77 -21.01 -0.51
N GLN A 106 18.72 -20.20 -0.48
CA GLN A 106 17.98 -19.80 -1.67
C GLN A 106 18.43 -18.41 -2.12
N PRO A 107 18.41 -18.11 -3.41
CA PRO A 107 18.66 -16.75 -3.87
C PRO A 107 17.61 -15.79 -3.33
N TRP A 108 17.96 -14.51 -3.26
CA TRP A 108 16.99 -13.47 -2.93
C TRP A 108 15.80 -13.50 -3.89
N ALA A 109 14.60 -13.60 -3.35
CA ALA A 109 13.35 -13.59 -4.10
C ALA A 109 12.47 -12.44 -3.63
N ARG A 110 11.74 -11.83 -4.56
CA ARG A 110 10.79 -10.77 -4.22
C ARG A 110 9.46 -11.38 -3.82
N GLU A 111 8.97 -10.99 -2.66
CA GLU A 111 7.70 -11.44 -2.11
C GLU A 111 6.84 -10.27 -1.67
N THR A 112 5.52 -10.44 -1.79
CA THR A 112 4.56 -9.44 -1.32
C THR A 112 3.98 -9.92 0.00
N VAL A 113 4.15 -9.12 1.05
CA VAL A 113 3.60 -9.38 2.38
C VAL A 113 2.65 -8.23 2.72
N GLY A 114 1.34 -8.52 2.79
CA GLY A 114 0.32 -7.50 2.94
C GLY A 114 0.29 -6.56 1.72
N GLN A 115 0.49 -5.28 1.94
CA GLN A 115 0.58 -4.26 0.88
C GLN A 115 2.03 -3.90 0.52
N GLY A 116 3.03 -4.50 1.19
CA GLY A 116 4.44 -4.24 0.98
C GLY A 116 5.12 -5.30 0.14
N SER A 117 6.14 -4.90 -0.65
CA SER A 117 7.02 -5.82 -1.37
C SER A 117 8.38 -5.83 -0.66
N TYR A 118 8.91 -7.03 -0.43
CA TYR A 118 10.19 -7.26 0.25
C TYR A 118 11.04 -8.23 -0.56
N ASP A 119 12.35 -8.11 -0.43
CA ASP A 119 13.26 -9.14 -0.91
C ASP A 119 13.56 -10.09 0.25
N VAL A 120 13.36 -11.38 0.03
CA VAL A 120 13.44 -12.42 1.06
C VAL A 120 14.58 -13.38 0.73
N PHE A 121 15.43 -13.62 1.71
CA PHE A 121 16.49 -14.62 1.65
C PHE A 121 16.16 -15.75 2.60
N ARG A 122 16.04 -16.98 2.07
CA ARG A 122 15.75 -18.16 2.88
C ARG A 122 16.95 -19.05 2.99
N MET A 123 17.14 -19.62 4.16
CA MET A 123 18.17 -20.61 4.41
C MET A 123 17.72 -21.66 5.41
N LYS A 124 18.30 -22.86 5.25
CA LYS A 124 18.21 -23.93 6.25
C LYS A 124 19.54 -24.09 6.95
N MET A 125 19.52 -24.27 8.24
CA MET A 125 20.70 -24.42 9.09
C MET A 125 20.44 -25.53 10.13
N ASP A 126 21.43 -26.39 10.31
CA ASP A 126 21.46 -27.30 11.45
C ASP A 126 22.38 -26.73 12.53
N ALA A 127 21.90 -26.76 13.77
CA ALA A 127 22.63 -26.28 14.92
C ALA A 127 22.70 -27.41 15.97
N SER A 128 23.88 -27.71 16.48
CA SER A 128 24.10 -28.77 17.48
C SER A 128 24.86 -28.25 18.69
N GLY A 129 24.46 -28.74 19.88
CA GLY A 129 25.06 -28.33 21.14
C GLY A 129 24.25 -28.82 22.34
N SER A 130 24.56 -28.31 23.53
CA SER A 130 23.69 -28.55 24.67
C SER A 130 22.33 -27.87 24.50
N PHE A 131 21.30 -28.41 25.09
CA PHE A 131 19.96 -27.82 24.99
C PHE A 131 19.92 -26.34 25.45
N THR A 132 20.65 -26.04 26.53
CA THR A 132 20.76 -24.66 27.06
C THR A 132 21.42 -23.72 26.06
N HIS A 133 22.50 -24.14 25.41
CA HIS A 133 23.18 -23.35 24.40
C HIS A 133 22.34 -23.13 23.15
N LEU A 134 21.63 -24.18 22.69
CA LEU A 134 20.70 -24.06 21.57
C LEU A 134 19.55 -23.09 21.87
N THR A 135 18.98 -23.17 23.08
CA THR A 135 17.91 -22.24 23.49
C THR A 135 18.42 -20.81 23.54
N SER A 136 19.63 -20.60 24.08
CA SER A 136 20.25 -19.27 24.09
C SER A 136 20.50 -18.74 22.67
N PHE A 137 20.97 -19.57 21.76
CA PHE A 137 21.19 -19.23 20.36
C PHE A 137 19.90 -18.82 19.67
N ILE A 138 18.84 -19.63 19.80
CA ILE A 138 17.51 -19.36 19.22
C ILE A 138 16.96 -18.06 19.79
N SER A 139 17.01 -17.86 21.11
CA SER A 139 16.54 -16.65 21.77
C SER A 139 17.26 -15.40 21.28
N ARG A 140 18.57 -15.48 21.04
CA ARG A 140 19.36 -14.37 20.49
C ARG A 140 19.04 -14.10 19.02
N LEU A 141 18.75 -15.13 18.22
CA LEU A 141 18.26 -14.94 16.85
C LEU A 141 16.91 -14.19 16.82
N GLU A 142 16.01 -14.49 17.78
CA GLU A 142 14.69 -13.86 17.88
C GLU A 142 14.73 -12.47 18.51
N SER A 143 15.69 -12.20 19.41
CA SER A 143 15.74 -10.96 20.21
C SER A 143 16.21 -9.73 19.46
N GLY A 144 16.36 -9.79 18.12
CA GLY A 144 16.51 -8.61 17.29
C GLY A 144 17.95 -8.24 16.91
N GLU A 145 18.94 -9.07 17.17
CA GLU A 145 20.30 -8.87 16.59
C GLU A 145 20.23 -8.89 15.05
N PHE A 146 19.19 -9.54 14.53
CA PHE A 146 18.80 -9.55 13.11
C PHE A 146 17.34 -9.06 12.99
N ALA A 147 17.11 -7.76 12.96
CA ALA A 147 15.79 -7.11 13.04
C ALA A 147 14.73 -7.59 12.02
N SER A 148 15.16 -8.30 10.97
CA SER A 148 14.28 -8.79 9.91
C SER A 148 14.32 -10.31 9.73
N LEU A 149 14.91 -11.03 10.69
CA LEU A 149 14.98 -12.48 10.67
C LEU A 149 13.70 -13.08 11.27
N VAL A 150 13.14 -14.05 10.57
CA VAL A 150 11.99 -14.84 11.01
C VAL A 150 12.37 -16.31 10.98
N ILE A 151 12.07 -17.03 12.04
CA ILE A 151 12.20 -18.49 12.09
C ILE A 151 10.90 -19.07 11.53
N GLU A 152 10.92 -19.55 10.28
CA GLU A 152 9.75 -20.14 9.60
C GLU A 152 9.52 -21.59 10.08
N GLY A 153 10.57 -22.29 10.47
CA GLY A 153 10.49 -23.67 10.96
C GLY A 153 11.58 -23.98 11.96
N LEU A 154 11.21 -24.70 12.99
CA LEU A 154 12.12 -25.21 14.03
C LEU A 154 11.79 -26.65 14.36
N SER A 155 12.77 -27.52 14.27
CA SER A 155 12.68 -28.90 14.71
C SER A 155 13.86 -29.25 15.62
N VAL A 156 13.59 -29.64 16.84
CA VAL A 156 14.63 -30.03 17.82
C VAL A 156 14.57 -31.51 18.09
N LYS A 157 15.72 -32.18 17.99
CA LYS A 157 15.89 -33.60 18.31
C LYS A 157 16.90 -33.72 19.43
N SER A 158 16.55 -34.48 20.46
CA SER A 158 17.49 -34.88 21.51
C SER A 158 18.41 -35.99 20.99
N THR A 159 19.69 -35.90 21.31
CA THR A 159 20.70 -36.93 21.03
C THR A 159 21.37 -37.35 22.33
N GLU A 160 22.10 -38.45 22.35
CA GLU A 160 22.79 -38.92 23.55
C GLU A 160 23.80 -37.89 24.09
N ASP A 161 24.43 -37.13 23.21
CA ASP A 161 25.45 -36.14 23.54
C ASP A 161 24.94 -34.66 23.58
N GLY A 162 23.62 -34.44 23.53
CA GLY A 162 23.04 -33.12 23.53
C GLY A 162 21.74 -32.96 22.74
N ALA A 163 21.65 -31.96 21.92
CA ALA A 163 20.50 -31.74 21.04
C ALA A 163 20.94 -31.18 19.69
N THR A 164 20.14 -31.45 18.67
CA THR A 164 20.28 -30.86 17.34
C THR A 164 18.99 -30.13 16.94
N ALA A 165 19.12 -28.92 16.51
CA ALA A 165 18.01 -28.10 16.00
C ALA A 165 18.19 -27.87 14.49
N SER A 166 17.13 -28.16 13.73
CA SER A 166 17.04 -27.79 12.32
C SER A 166 16.17 -26.54 12.20
N LEU A 167 16.74 -25.49 11.65
CA LEU A 167 16.11 -24.17 11.53
C LEU A 167 15.86 -23.82 10.07
N GLU A 168 14.66 -23.35 9.78
CA GLU A 168 14.33 -22.70 8.52
C GLU A 168 14.18 -21.20 8.79
N LEU A 169 15.04 -20.41 8.18
CA LEU A 169 15.19 -18.99 8.46
C LEU A 169 14.85 -18.17 7.21
N ALA A 170 14.09 -17.09 7.39
CA ALA A 170 13.81 -16.10 6.37
C ALA A 170 14.30 -14.72 6.84
N ILE A 171 15.01 -14.01 5.99
CA ILE A 171 15.48 -12.65 6.24
C ILE A 171 14.83 -11.73 5.22
N TYR A 172 14.14 -10.73 5.72
CA TYR A 172 13.47 -9.73 4.91
C TYR A 172 14.36 -8.50 4.75
N ALA A 173 14.50 -8.01 3.52
CA ALA A 173 15.20 -6.78 3.20
C ALA A 173 14.29 -5.84 2.41
N ARG A 174 14.57 -4.55 2.48
CA ARG A 174 13.88 -3.60 1.60
C ARG A 174 14.14 -3.94 0.15
N PRO A 175 13.14 -3.82 -0.72
CA PRO A 175 13.37 -3.94 -2.14
C PRO A 175 14.40 -2.89 -2.55
N ALA A 176 15.41 -3.25 -3.35
CA ALA A 176 16.24 -2.25 -3.98
C ALA A 176 15.32 -1.36 -4.79
N THR A 177 15.28 -0.09 -4.46
CA THR A 177 14.69 0.91 -5.33
C THR A 177 15.43 0.74 -6.66
N SER A 178 14.73 0.28 -7.68
CA SER A 178 15.30 0.22 -9.01
C SER A 178 15.54 1.67 -9.44
N GLU A 179 16.77 2.16 -9.27
CA GLU A 179 17.28 3.31 -10.00
C GLU A 179 17.42 2.94 -11.49
N GLN A 180 16.35 2.40 -12.07
CA GLN A 180 16.23 2.17 -13.50
C GLN A 180 15.21 3.16 -14.05
N GLY A 181 15.62 4.42 -14.20
CA GLY A 181 14.77 5.46 -14.76
C GLY A 181 15.48 6.73 -15.17
N ALA A 182 16.80 6.73 -15.29
CA ALA A 182 17.54 7.94 -15.69
C ALA A 182 18.57 7.66 -16.81
N TYR A 183 18.15 6.95 -17.87
CA TYR A 183 18.81 7.01 -19.18
C TYR A 183 17.75 6.82 -20.27
N ARG A 184 17.05 7.91 -20.60
CA ARG A 184 16.46 8.17 -21.91
C ARG A 184 16.59 9.65 -22.23
#